data_94fe8cf13c4ce1f76d95379a5a453486
#
_entry.id   94fe8cf13c4ce1f76d95379a5a453486
#
_cell.length_a   1.000
_cell.length_b   1.000
_cell.length_c   1.000
_cell.angle_alpha   90.00
_cell.angle_beta   90.00
_cell.angle_gamma   90.00
#
_symmetry.space_group_name_H-M   'P 1'
#
loop_
_entity.id
_entity.type
_entity.pdbx_description
1 polymer ?
#
loop_
_entity_poly.entity_id
_entity_poly.type
_entity_poly.pdbx_seq_one_letter_code
_entity_poly.pdbx_strand_id
1 'polypeptide(L)'
;MKHHHISLAFASLLTTTQAIAQDRPNIILFLVDDMGVMDTSVPFLTDAKGEVQTHPLNNWYHTPNMERLAQQGIRFSTFYAQSVSSPSRTSIMTGQNAARHRTTNWINSESNNRTEFGPHEWNWKGLTSETPVYPKLLQEAGYRTIHVGKAHFGCIGSEGEDPLNVGFDVNIGGNSIGQPGSYYGEWGYGWTKGNQSRAVPGLEKYHGSDVFLTDALTLEAEVEMEKAVKEGKPFYLNMSHYAVHQPFEADKRYLDKYKNSGKGHMAEAFATLVEGMDKSLGDLMEKLEELGIAENTLILFLGDNGGDAPLGGAADYGSSAPLRGKKGSEYEGGVRVPFIASWAKLDSKNKFQKKYPIAQNAVQLQQGTVMDLYPTLSCIRSSIRAAEAVVLTAR
;
A
#
# COMPACT_ATOMS: atom_id res chain seq x y z
N MET A 1 7.16 57.66 -50.44
CA MET A 1 7.37 56.25 -50.03
C MET A 1 6.82 56.10 -48.58
N LYS A 2 5.67 55.44 -48.42
CA LYS A 2 5.04 55.24 -47.11
C LYS A 2 5.39 53.80 -46.66
N HIS A 3 6.13 53.69 -45.57
CA HIS A 3 6.41 52.39 -44.93
C HIS A 3 5.26 51.97 -44.06
N HIS A 4 4.64 50.82 -44.39
CA HIS A 4 3.65 50.16 -43.56
C HIS A 4 4.36 49.18 -42.63
N HIS A 5 4.31 49.42 -41.33
CA HIS A 5 4.71 48.46 -40.31
C HIS A 5 3.53 47.49 -40.08
N ILE A 6 3.73 46.25 -40.39
CA ILE A 6 2.82 45.15 -40.03
C ILE A 6 3.24 44.62 -38.68
N SER A 7 2.47 44.92 -37.63
CA SER A 7 2.67 44.31 -36.31
C SER A 7 1.98 42.95 -36.28
N LEU A 8 2.75 41.88 -36.22
CA LEU A 8 2.23 40.55 -35.93
C LEU A 8 1.97 40.44 -34.42
N ALA A 9 0.70 40.37 -34.06
CA ALA A 9 0.29 40.02 -32.71
C ALA A 9 0.33 38.49 -32.57
N PHE A 10 1.26 37.98 -31.78
CA PHE A 10 1.24 36.60 -31.33
C PHE A 10 0.18 36.45 -30.25
N ALA A 11 -0.97 35.90 -30.62
CA ALA A 11 -1.97 35.42 -29.66
C ALA A 11 -1.49 34.07 -29.11
N SER A 12 -0.93 34.06 -27.90
CA SER A 12 -0.66 32.84 -27.14
C SER A 12 -2.01 32.23 -26.73
N LEU A 13 -2.41 31.16 -27.41
CA LEU A 13 -3.50 30.30 -26.96
C LEU A 13 -3.03 29.58 -25.69
N LEU A 14 -3.41 30.13 -24.55
CA LEU A 14 -3.45 29.39 -23.30
C LEU A 14 -4.60 28.37 -23.42
N THR A 15 -4.30 27.16 -23.85
CA THR A 15 -5.23 26.04 -23.70
C THR A 15 -5.33 25.73 -22.20
N THR A 16 -6.31 26.33 -21.55
CA THR A 16 -6.79 25.82 -20.27
C THR A 16 -7.37 24.44 -20.55
N THR A 17 -6.61 23.40 -20.25
CA THR A 17 -7.16 22.06 -20.08
C THR A 17 -8.16 22.15 -18.94
N GLN A 18 -9.45 22.31 -19.28
CA GLN A 18 -10.52 22.09 -18.32
C GLN A 18 -10.35 20.64 -17.86
N ALA A 19 -9.94 20.45 -16.61
CA ALA A 19 -9.98 19.16 -15.97
C ALA A 19 -11.42 18.66 -16.10
N ILE A 20 -11.65 17.64 -16.91
CA ILE A 20 -12.94 16.97 -16.99
C ILE A 20 -13.24 16.54 -15.56
N ALA A 21 -14.31 17.08 -14.99
CA ALA A 21 -14.69 16.78 -13.62
C ALA A 21 -14.97 15.28 -13.53
N GLN A 22 -14.04 14.52 -12.95
CA GLN A 22 -14.21 13.10 -12.76
C GLN A 22 -15.48 12.85 -11.94
N ASP A 23 -16.31 11.93 -12.38
CA ASP A 23 -17.54 11.55 -11.66
C ASP A 23 -17.28 10.64 -10.46
N ARG A 24 -16.04 10.19 -10.28
CA ARG A 24 -15.59 9.27 -9.22
C ARG A 24 -14.25 9.71 -8.66
N PRO A 25 -13.99 9.48 -7.36
CA PRO A 25 -12.69 9.80 -6.78
C PRO A 25 -11.62 8.82 -7.26
N ASN A 26 -10.37 9.25 -7.28
CA ASN A 26 -9.24 8.33 -7.36
C ASN A 26 -9.05 7.61 -6.03
N ILE A 27 -8.45 6.43 -6.08
CA ILE A 27 -8.24 5.59 -4.91
C ILE A 27 -6.80 5.09 -4.92
N ILE A 28 -6.08 5.27 -3.83
CA ILE A 28 -4.79 4.64 -3.56
C ILE A 28 -4.96 3.68 -2.39
N LEU A 29 -4.70 2.41 -2.60
CA LEU A 29 -4.43 1.44 -1.55
C LEU A 29 -2.93 1.35 -1.39
N PHE A 30 -2.40 1.93 -0.31
CA PHE A 30 -0.98 1.93 0.02
C PHE A 30 -0.71 0.79 1.01
N LEU A 31 -0.21 -0.33 0.49
CA LEU A 31 -0.01 -1.57 1.22
C LEU A 31 1.47 -1.79 1.51
N VAL A 32 1.81 -1.99 2.78
CA VAL A 32 3.17 -2.19 3.26
C VAL A 32 3.36 -3.63 3.72
N ASP A 33 4.39 -4.29 3.23
CA ASP A 33 4.70 -5.68 3.53
C ASP A 33 5.38 -5.79 4.90
N ASP A 34 4.89 -6.68 5.77
CA ASP A 34 5.45 -6.97 7.10
C ASP A 34 5.48 -5.79 8.09
N MET A 35 4.60 -4.79 7.93
CA MET A 35 4.54 -3.65 8.84
C MET A 35 3.47 -3.83 9.91
N GLY A 36 3.89 -3.97 11.15
CA GLY A 36 3.01 -3.99 12.33
C GLY A 36 2.67 -2.59 12.85
N VAL A 37 1.71 -2.52 13.77
CA VAL A 37 1.26 -1.26 14.40
C VAL A 37 2.34 -0.54 15.20
N MET A 38 3.44 -1.22 15.52
CA MET A 38 4.55 -0.65 16.30
C MET A 38 5.66 -0.09 15.41
N ASP A 39 5.64 -0.36 14.09
CA ASP A 39 6.73 -0.03 13.16
C ASP A 39 6.56 1.36 12.53
N THR A 40 6.14 2.35 13.34
CA THR A 40 5.84 3.72 12.89
C THR A 40 5.93 4.72 14.04
N SER A 41 6.10 6.00 13.72
CA SER A 41 5.98 7.08 14.70
C SER A 41 4.52 7.41 15.06
N VAL A 42 3.54 6.95 14.27
CA VAL A 42 2.12 7.15 14.56
C VAL A 42 1.66 6.18 15.66
N PRO A 43 1.17 6.64 16.82
CA PRO A 43 0.66 5.76 17.86
C PRO A 43 -0.74 5.25 17.48
N PHE A 44 -0.88 3.92 17.41
CA PHE A 44 -2.15 3.25 17.13
C PHE A 44 -2.80 2.65 18.37
N LEU A 45 -2.01 2.31 19.40
CA LEU A 45 -2.53 1.68 20.60
C LEU A 45 -3.31 2.69 21.46
N THR A 46 -4.37 2.19 22.10
CA THR A 46 -5.19 2.96 23.03
C THR A 46 -5.29 2.23 24.38
N ASP A 47 -5.54 2.98 25.44
CA ASP A 47 -5.89 2.41 26.73
C ASP A 47 -7.37 1.98 26.79
N ALA A 48 -7.80 1.49 27.94
CA ALA A 48 -9.17 1.04 28.16
C ALA A 48 -10.24 2.16 28.06
N LYS A 49 -9.82 3.43 28.07
CA LYS A 49 -10.70 4.58 27.87
C LYS A 49 -10.73 5.06 26.41
N GLY A 50 -9.92 4.44 25.53
CA GLY A 50 -9.76 4.84 24.15
C GLY A 50 -8.72 5.97 23.94
N GLU A 51 -7.98 6.35 24.99
CA GLU A 51 -6.95 7.37 24.88
C GLU A 51 -5.68 6.79 24.25
N VAL A 52 -5.11 7.53 23.29
CA VAL A 52 -3.94 7.11 22.52
C VAL A 52 -2.72 6.96 23.44
N GLN A 53 -1.99 5.86 23.28
CA GLN A 53 -0.80 5.53 24.03
C GLN A 53 0.43 5.55 23.13
N THR A 54 1.41 6.38 23.46
CA THR A 54 2.71 6.41 22.79
C THR A 54 3.62 5.35 23.41
N HIS A 55 4.26 4.57 22.56
CA HIS A 55 5.25 3.56 22.93
C HIS A 55 6.66 4.02 22.54
N PRO A 56 7.74 3.56 23.22
CA PRO A 56 9.13 3.94 22.89
C PRO A 56 9.51 3.71 21.41
N LEU A 57 8.94 2.71 20.73
CA LEU A 57 9.16 2.48 19.31
C LEU A 57 8.59 3.60 18.42
N ASN A 58 7.48 4.24 18.83
CA ASN A 58 6.96 5.40 18.09
C ASN A 58 7.95 6.59 18.09
N ASN A 59 8.82 6.69 19.11
CA ASN A 59 9.86 7.73 19.16
C ASN A 59 11.13 7.34 18.40
N TRP A 60 11.27 6.07 18.02
CA TRP A 60 12.45 5.59 17.31
C TRP A 60 12.26 5.61 15.80
N TYR A 61 11.08 5.20 15.30
CA TYR A 61 10.75 5.30 13.90
C TYR A 61 10.45 6.75 13.49
N HIS A 62 10.71 7.07 12.23
CA HIS A 62 10.48 8.40 11.67
C HIS A 62 9.59 8.29 10.43
N THR A 63 8.29 8.56 10.61
CA THR A 63 7.26 8.42 9.56
C THR A 63 6.37 9.68 9.48
N PRO A 64 6.95 10.85 9.11
CA PRO A 64 6.22 12.13 9.13
C PRO A 64 5.06 12.20 8.12
N ASN A 65 5.12 11.46 7.01
CA ASN A 65 4.04 11.44 6.03
C ASN A 65 2.85 10.59 6.50
N MET A 66 3.11 9.49 7.23
CA MET A 66 2.05 8.76 7.94
C MET A 66 1.40 9.63 9.02
N GLU A 67 2.20 10.41 9.77
CA GLU A 67 1.66 11.37 10.74
C GLU A 67 0.77 12.41 10.06
N ARG A 68 1.21 13.00 8.95
CA ARG A 68 0.44 13.94 8.12
C ARG A 68 -0.88 13.30 7.67
N LEU A 69 -0.82 12.07 7.14
CA LEU A 69 -2.01 11.35 6.67
C LEU A 69 -2.97 11.08 7.84
N ALA A 70 -2.48 10.65 9.00
CA ALA A 70 -3.28 10.40 10.21
C ALA A 70 -3.93 11.67 10.77
N GLN A 71 -3.24 12.82 10.71
CA GLN A 71 -3.79 14.11 11.11
C GLN A 71 -4.91 14.59 10.19
N GLN A 72 -4.82 14.30 8.90
CA GLN A 72 -5.84 14.66 7.91
C GLN A 72 -7.03 13.69 7.92
N GLY A 73 -6.87 12.50 8.44
CA GLY A 73 -7.83 11.42 8.37
C GLY A 73 -8.14 10.74 9.71
N ILE A 74 -8.53 9.49 9.59
CA ILE A 74 -8.87 8.61 10.71
C ILE A 74 -7.92 7.41 10.73
N ARG A 75 -7.38 7.08 11.90
CA ARG A 75 -6.65 5.82 12.12
C ARG A 75 -7.45 4.89 13.00
N PHE A 76 -7.33 3.60 12.76
CA PHE A 76 -8.00 2.59 13.56
C PHE A 76 -7.06 2.10 14.67
N SER A 77 -7.52 2.13 15.90
CA SER A 77 -6.78 1.52 17.02
C SER A 77 -6.70 0.00 16.88
N THR A 78 -7.68 -0.58 16.21
CA THR A 78 -7.82 -2.04 16.04
C THR A 78 -8.25 -2.36 14.61
N PHE A 79 -7.28 -2.73 13.76
CA PHE A 79 -7.54 -3.19 12.40
C PHE A 79 -6.78 -4.50 12.15
N TYR A 80 -7.46 -5.50 11.60
CA TYR A 80 -6.91 -6.84 11.46
C TYR A 80 -6.69 -7.25 10.01
N ALA A 81 -5.54 -7.90 9.80
CA ALA A 81 -5.21 -8.67 8.61
C ALA A 81 -5.11 -10.16 8.96
N GLN A 82 -4.62 -10.98 8.04
CA GLN A 82 -4.18 -12.34 8.35
C GLN A 82 -2.74 -12.30 8.86
N SER A 83 -2.25 -13.41 9.42
CA SER A 83 -0.92 -13.47 10.03
C SER A 83 0.26 -13.46 9.05
N VAL A 84 -0.01 -13.63 7.74
CA VAL A 84 1.00 -13.63 6.66
C VAL A 84 0.44 -13.04 5.37
N SER A 85 1.33 -12.71 4.42
CA SER A 85 1.04 -11.89 3.24
C SER A 85 -0.05 -12.44 2.31
N SER A 86 0.08 -13.66 1.76
CA SER A 86 -0.86 -14.14 0.72
C SER A 86 -2.30 -14.26 1.22
N PRO A 87 -2.59 -14.79 2.42
CA PRO A 87 -3.93 -14.79 2.99
C PRO A 87 -4.53 -13.39 3.08
N SER A 88 -3.76 -12.41 3.57
CA SER A 88 -4.20 -11.02 3.69
C SER A 88 -4.50 -10.41 2.32
N ARG A 89 -3.59 -10.56 1.37
CA ARG A 89 -3.73 -10.02 0.01
C ARG A 89 -4.91 -10.63 -0.71
N THR A 90 -5.15 -11.93 -0.55
CA THR A 90 -6.36 -12.60 -1.05
C THR A 90 -7.62 -12.09 -0.35
N SER A 91 -7.59 -11.88 0.97
CA SER A 91 -8.71 -11.31 1.73
C SER A 91 -9.03 -9.88 1.29
N ILE A 92 -8.01 -9.04 1.05
CA ILE A 92 -8.17 -7.69 0.50
C ILE A 92 -8.88 -7.75 -0.85
N MET A 93 -8.41 -8.58 -1.77
CA MET A 93 -8.94 -8.65 -3.13
C MET A 93 -10.37 -9.20 -3.19
N THR A 94 -10.73 -10.14 -2.31
CA THR A 94 -11.99 -10.90 -2.39
C THR A 94 -13.04 -10.52 -1.35
N GLY A 95 -12.66 -9.80 -0.28
CA GLY A 95 -13.52 -9.55 0.87
C GLY A 95 -13.85 -10.80 1.70
N GLN A 96 -13.10 -11.88 1.51
CA GLN A 96 -13.32 -13.16 2.18
C GLN A 96 -12.26 -13.43 3.24
N ASN A 97 -12.61 -14.21 4.27
CA ASN A 97 -11.62 -14.71 5.24
C ASN A 97 -10.81 -15.88 4.66
N ALA A 98 -9.67 -16.17 5.29
CA ALA A 98 -8.74 -17.19 4.83
C ALA A 98 -9.39 -18.61 4.75
N ALA A 99 -10.29 -18.95 5.66
CA ALA A 99 -10.98 -20.24 5.63
C ALA A 99 -11.91 -20.38 4.41
N ARG A 100 -12.50 -19.25 3.96
CA ARG A 100 -13.43 -19.24 2.83
C ARG A 100 -12.70 -19.29 1.48
N HIS A 101 -11.67 -18.44 1.29
CA HIS A 101 -10.87 -18.45 0.05
C HIS A 101 -9.77 -19.52 0.05
N ARG A 102 -9.56 -20.22 1.19
CA ARG A 102 -8.65 -21.35 1.37
C ARG A 102 -7.16 -21.02 1.22
N THR A 103 -6.80 -19.76 1.13
CA THR A 103 -5.42 -19.27 1.21
C THR A 103 -5.06 -19.08 2.67
N THR A 104 -4.61 -20.14 3.35
CA THR A 104 -4.41 -20.14 4.80
C THR A 104 -2.95 -19.95 5.22
N ASN A 105 -2.01 -19.92 4.25
CA ASN A 105 -0.60 -19.67 4.48
C ASN A 105 -0.02 -18.88 3.30
N TRP A 106 1.23 -18.40 3.41
CA TRP A 106 1.91 -17.72 2.31
C TRP A 106 2.11 -18.66 1.11
N ILE A 107 1.96 -18.13 -0.09
CA ILE A 107 2.18 -18.89 -1.34
C ILE A 107 3.68 -19.07 -1.57
N ASN A 108 4.12 -20.31 -1.74
CA ASN A 108 5.46 -20.59 -2.23
C ASN A 108 5.48 -20.33 -3.76
N SER A 109 6.44 -19.54 -4.23
CA SER A 109 6.52 -19.15 -5.65
C SER A 109 6.70 -20.34 -6.58
N GLU A 110 7.53 -21.34 -6.18
CA GLU A 110 7.93 -22.48 -7.02
C GLU A 110 6.97 -23.67 -6.92
N SER A 111 6.07 -23.67 -5.95
CA SER A 111 5.18 -24.79 -5.72
C SER A 111 3.78 -24.34 -5.36
N ASN A 112 2.84 -25.27 -5.43
CA ASN A 112 1.57 -25.05 -4.78
C ASN A 112 1.80 -24.97 -3.27
N ASN A 113 0.99 -24.21 -2.59
CA ASN A 113 1.14 -23.93 -1.17
C ASN A 113 0.73 -25.09 -0.24
N ARG A 114 0.92 -26.31 -0.69
CA ARG A 114 0.54 -27.51 0.06
C ARG A 114 1.42 -27.67 1.28
N THR A 115 0.83 -27.68 2.46
CA THR A 115 1.50 -27.99 3.73
C THR A 115 1.14 -29.40 4.20
N GLU A 116 1.90 -29.92 5.15
CA GLU A 116 1.58 -31.19 5.85
C GLU A 116 0.29 -31.07 6.68
N PHE A 117 -0.05 -29.86 7.04
CA PHE A 117 -1.17 -29.53 7.90
C PHE A 117 -2.31 -28.94 7.06
N GLY A 118 -3.46 -29.57 7.10
CA GLY A 118 -4.66 -29.11 6.41
C GLY A 118 -5.14 -30.07 5.32
N PRO A 119 -6.39 -29.88 4.87
CA PRO A 119 -6.99 -30.71 3.85
C PRO A 119 -6.24 -30.64 2.52
N HIS A 120 -6.16 -31.76 1.82
CA HIS A 120 -5.49 -31.81 0.50
C HIS A 120 -6.16 -30.89 -0.54
N GLU A 121 -7.46 -30.68 -0.45
CA GLU A 121 -8.23 -29.80 -1.30
C GLU A 121 -7.90 -28.30 -1.08
N TRP A 122 -7.20 -27.97 -0.01
CA TRP A 122 -6.69 -26.62 0.25
C TRP A 122 -5.36 -26.36 -0.45
N ASN A 123 -4.94 -27.26 -1.30
CA ASN A 123 -3.84 -27.06 -2.20
C ASN A 123 -4.27 -26.09 -3.32
N TRP A 124 -4.30 -24.80 -3.01
CA TRP A 124 -4.73 -23.75 -3.92
C TRP A 124 -3.52 -23.09 -4.61
N LYS A 125 -3.77 -22.57 -5.78
CA LYS A 125 -2.76 -21.95 -6.66
C LYS A 125 -2.79 -20.43 -6.61
N GLY A 126 -3.65 -19.84 -5.81
CA GLY A 126 -3.88 -18.41 -5.72
C GLY A 126 -5.16 -17.95 -6.45
N LEU A 127 -5.22 -16.65 -6.75
CA LEU A 127 -6.32 -16.05 -7.49
C LEU A 127 -6.34 -16.53 -8.94
N THR A 128 -7.53 -16.50 -9.54
CA THR A 128 -7.75 -16.84 -10.95
C THR A 128 -8.52 -15.73 -11.65
N SER A 129 -8.57 -15.79 -12.97
CA SER A 129 -9.38 -14.88 -13.78
C SER A 129 -10.88 -14.97 -13.47
N GLU A 130 -11.35 -16.08 -12.90
CA GLU A 130 -12.74 -16.27 -12.47
C GLU A 130 -13.01 -15.79 -11.04
N THR A 131 -11.95 -15.48 -10.27
CA THR A 131 -12.13 -15.04 -8.88
C THR A 131 -12.80 -13.65 -8.86
N PRO A 132 -13.90 -13.49 -8.08
CA PRO A 132 -14.56 -12.19 -7.95
C PRO A 132 -13.71 -11.28 -7.07
N VAL A 133 -12.93 -10.41 -7.71
CA VAL A 133 -12.05 -9.43 -7.05
C VAL A 133 -12.51 -8.01 -7.31
N TYR A 134 -12.34 -7.10 -6.34
CA TYR A 134 -12.82 -5.74 -6.50
C TYR A 134 -12.08 -4.92 -7.59
N PRO A 135 -10.80 -5.17 -7.96
CA PRO A 135 -10.18 -4.46 -9.08
C PRO A 135 -10.95 -4.63 -10.40
N LYS A 136 -11.51 -5.84 -10.69
CA LYS A 136 -12.38 -6.04 -11.84
C LYS A 136 -13.62 -5.16 -11.80
N LEU A 137 -14.23 -5.05 -10.62
CA LEU A 137 -15.39 -4.20 -10.43
C LEU A 137 -15.07 -2.71 -10.67
N LEU A 138 -13.88 -2.27 -10.30
CA LEU A 138 -13.41 -0.91 -10.56
C LEU A 138 -13.10 -0.70 -12.05
N GLN A 139 -12.46 -1.68 -12.70
CA GLN A 139 -12.20 -1.68 -14.13
C GLN A 139 -13.51 -1.57 -14.96
N GLU A 140 -14.51 -2.39 -14.62
CA GLU A 140 -15.86 -2.33 -15.20
C GLU A 140 -16.54 -0.96 -14.99
N ALA A 141 -16.22 -0.28 -13.89
CA ALA A 141 -16.69 1.07 -13.61
C ALA A 141 -15.88 2.17 -14.31
N GLY A 142 -14.92 1.82 -15.16
CA GLY A 142 -14.13 2.76 -15.96
C GLY A 142 -12.90 3.34 -15.25
N TYR A 143 -12.49 2.75 -14.13
CA TYR A 143 -11.20 3.09 -13.53
C TYR A 143 -10.06 2.51 -14.36
N ARG A 144 -8.94 3.24 -14.42
CA ARG A 144 -7.65 2.65 -14.77
C ARG A 144 -7.11 1.95 -13.51
N THR A 145 -6.99 0.63 -13.57
CA THR A 145 -6.55 -0.20 -12.43
C THR A 145 -5.06 -0.50 -12.55
N ILE A 146 -4.28 -0.06 -11.56
CA ILE A 146 -2.83 -0.05 -11.58
C ILE A 146 -2.30 -0.85 -10.40
N HIS A 147 -1.48 -1.87 -10.67
CA HIS A 147 -0.73 -2.61 -9.66
C HIS A 147 0.75 -2.26 -9.75
N VAL A 148 1.35 -1.85 -8.63
CA VAL A 148 2.77 -1.55 -8.52
C VAL A 148 3.35 -2.24 -7.30
N GLY A 149 4.37 -3.08 -7.48
CA GLY A 149 5.09 -3.79 -6.43
C GLY A 149 4.63 -5.22 -6.20
N LYS A 150 4.72 -5.70 -4.97
CA LYS A 150 4.45 -7.09 -4.59
C LYS A 150 3.01 -7.50 -4.86
N ALA A 151 2.81 -8.50 -5.70
CA ALA A 151 1.50 -9.13 -5.93
C ALA A 151 1.26 -10.32 -5.00
N HIS A 152 2.01 -11.38 -5.18
CA HIS A 152 1.93 -12.60 -4.36
C HIS A 152 0.52 -13.21 -4.32
N PHE A 153 -0.21 -13.11 -5.45
CA PHE A 153 -1.59 -13.61 -5.62
C PHE A 153 -1.67 -15.04 -6.10
N GLY A 154 -0.56 -15.62 -6.57
CA GLY A 154 -0.48 -16.97 -7.09
C GLY A 154 0.97 -17.45 -7.22
N CYS A 155 1.16 -18.77 -7.36
CA CYS A 155 2.47 -19.36 -7.65
C CYS A 155 2.83 -19.25 -9.12
N ILE A 156 4.09 -19.54 -9.48
CA ILE A 156 4.59 -19.59 -10.85
C ILE A 156 3.71 -20.54 -11.69
N GLY A 157 3.33 -20.07 -12.88
CA GLY A 157 2.48 -20.82 -13.83
C GLY A 157 1.00 -20.86 -13.47
N SER A 158 0.56 -20.17 -12.40
CA SER A 158 -0.85 -19.93 -12.13
C SER A 158 -1.33 -18.60 -12.70
N GLU A 159 -2.63 -18.44 -12.90
CA GLU A 159 -3.18 -17.17 -13.41
C GLU A 159 -2.88 -15.99 -12.47
N GLY A 160 -2.93 -16.22 -11.16
CA GLY A 160 -2.62 -15.20 -10.15
C GLY A 160 -1.14 -14.82 -10.05
N GLU A 161 -0.26 -15.44 -10.83
CA GLU A 161 1.12 -14.99 -10.97
C GLU A 161 1.18 -13.57 -11.54
N ASP A 162 0.32 -13.28 -12.53
CA ASP A 162 0.26 -11.96 -13.16
C ASP A 162 -1.00 -11.19 -12.72
N PRO A 163 -0.85 -10.04 -12.06
CA PRO A 163 -1.96 -9.14 -11.72
C PRO A 163 -2.88 -8.77 -12.88
N LEU A 164 -2.41 -8.77 -14.13
CA LEU A 164 -3.23 -8.48 -15.30
C LEU A 164 -4.40 -9.48 -15.45
N ASN A 165 -4.23 -10.71 -14.99
CA ASN A 165 -5.28 -11.73 -15.03
C ASN A 165 -6.35 -11.53 -13.94
N VAL A 166 -6.10 -10.68 -12.96
CA VAL A 166 -6.99 -10.49 -11.79
C VAL A 166 -7.51 -9.05 -11.67
N GLY A 167 -7.73 -8.40 -12.82
CA GLY A 167 -8.46 -7.14 -12.91
C GLY A 167 -7.62 -5.87 -12.83
N PHE A 168 -6.33 -5.96 -13.10
CA PHE A 168 -5.48 -4.79 -13.29
C PHE A 168 -5.20 -4.54 -14.77
N ASP A 169 -5.18 -3.26 -15.20
CA ASP A 169 -4.79 -2.82 -16.54
C ASP A 169 -3.27 -2.69 -16.66
N VAL A 170 -2.59 -2.46 -15.52
CA VAL A 170 -1.15 -2.24 -15.44
C VAL A 170 -0.56 -3.07 -14.32
N ASN A 171 0.57 -3.71 -14.60
CA ASN A 171 1.37 -4.45 -13.62
C ASN A 171 2.84 -4.03 -13.72
N ILE A 172 3.40 -3.51 -12.63
CA ILE A 172 4.80 -3.13 -12.52
C ILE A 172 5.38 -3.76 -11.26
N GLY A 173 6.38 -4.61 -11.41
CA GLY A 173 7.06 -5.25 -10.29
C GLY A 173 6.28 -6.40 -9.62
N GLY A 174 5.06 -6.72 -10.09
CA GLY A 174 4.22 -7.75 -9.49
C GLY A 174 4.35 -9.11 -10.15
N ASN A 175 4.57 -10.15 -9.35
CA ASN A 175 4.52 -11.55 -9.76
C ASN A 175 4.31 -12.48 -8.55
N SER A 176 4.70 -13.75 -8.68
CA SER A 176 4.58 -14.78 -7.64
C SER A 176 5.52 -14.61 -6.45
N ILE A 177 6.56 -13.76 -6.53
CA ILE A 177 7.54 -13.64 -5.44
C ILE A 177 6.95 -12.97 -4.20
N GLY A 178 7.27 -13.54 -3.03
CA GLY A 178 6.80 -13.01 -1.74
C GLY A 178 7.75 -12.01 -1.09
N GLN A 179 8.94 -11.82 -1.64
CA GLN A 179 9.98 -10.89 -1.17
C GLN A 179 10.87 -10.48 -2.33
N PRO A 180 11.57 -9.33 -2.28
CA PRO A 180 12.47 -8.95 -3.34
C PRO A 180 13.80 -9.72 -3.23
N GLY A 181 14.51 -9.87 -4.34
CA GLY A 181 15.84 -10.44 -4.35
C GLY A 181 16.89 -9.50 -3.76
N SER A 182 16.67 -8.21 -3.87
CA SER A 182 17.43 -7.12 -3.27
C SER A 182 16.63 -5.82 -3.38
N TYR A 183 16.94 -4.84 -2.53
CA TYR A 183 16.43 -3.45 -2.66
C TYR A 183 17.34 -2.55 -3.49
N TYR A 184 18.55 -2.98 -3.83
CA TYR A 184 19.51 -2.16 -4.54
C TYR A 184 19.36 -2.23 -6.05
N GLY A 185 19.20 -1.08 -6.70
CA GLY A 185 19.22 -0.94 -8.17
C GLY A 185 20.57 -1.35 -8.77
N GLU A 186 21.68 -1.10 -8.05
CA GLU A 186 23.02 -1.57 -8.41
C GLU A 186 23.07 -3.09 -8.64
N TRP A 187 22.18 -3.84 -7.98
CA TRP A 187 22.08 -5.28 -8.08
C TRP A 187 20.88 -5.74 -8.93
N GLY A 188 20.25 -4.80 -9.63
CA GLY A 188 19.10 -5.06 -10.46
C GLY A 188 17.95 -5.68 -9.67
N TYR A 189 17.78 -5.30 -8.40
CA TYR A 189 16.74 -5.81 -7.50
C TYR A 189 16.71 -7.34 -7.39
N GLY A 190 17.90 -7.96 -7.48
CA GLY A 190 18.09 -9.42 -7.42
C GLY A 190 18.55 -10.04 -8.73
N TRP A 191 18.51 -9.36 -9.86
CA TRP A 191 18.88 -9.93 -11.17
C TRP A 191 20.38 -10.25 -11.29
N THR A 192 21.25 -9.38 -10.80
CA THR A 192 22.71 -9.55 -10.92
C THR A 192 23.34 -10.02 -9.64
N LYS A 193 22.80 -9.62 -8.49
CA LYS A 193 23.28 -9.99 -7.16
C LYS A 193 22.09 -9.99 -6.18
N GLY A 194 22.22 -10.74 -5.09
CA GLY A 194 21.14 -11.00 -4.14
C GLY A 194 20.49 -12.34 -4.40
N ASN A 195 19.20 -12.47 -4.13
CA ASN A 195 18.46 -13.70 -4.41
C ASN A 195 17.82 -13.65 -5.82
N GLN A 196 18.47 -14.26 -6.80
CA GLN A 196 18.02 -14.23 -8.19
C GLN A 196 16.65 -14.88 -8.41
N SER A 197 16.27 -15.88 -7.61
CA SER A 197 14.94 -16.49 -7.70
C SER A 197 13.82 -15.56 -7.21
N ARG A 198 14.20 -14.44 -6.64
CA ARG A 198 13.31 -13.39 -6.13
C ARG A 198 13.54 -12.04 -6.82
N ALA A 199 14.19 -12.04 -7.98
CA ALA A 199 14.44 -10.83 -8.75
C ALA A 199 13.12 -10.15 -9.14
N VAL A 200 13.03 -8.84 -8.89
CA VAL A 200 11.82 -8.06 -9.16
C VAL A 200 11.75 -7.74 -10.65
N PRO A 201 10.65 -8.09 -11.36
CA PRO A 201 10.51 -7.83 -12.80
C PRO A 201 10.04 -6.40 -13.10
N GLY A 202 10.17 -5.98 -14.37
CA GLY A 202 9.56 -4.74 -14.89
C GLY A 202 10.22 -3.45 -14.44
N LEU A 203 11.44 -3.53 -13.87
CA LEU A 203 12.21 -2.38 -13.40
C LEU A 203 13.60 -2.30 -14.06
N GLU A 204 13.76 -2.93 -15.23
CA GLU A 204 15.05 -3.09 -15.91
C GLU A 204 15.74 -1.74 -16.22
N LYS A 205 14.97 -0.67 -16.41
CA LYS A 205 15.51 0.68 -16.68
C LYS A 205 16.29 1.27 -15.51
N TYR A 206 16.12 0.73 -14.31
CA TYR A 206 16.83 1.15 -13.10
C TYR A 206 18.01 0.25 -12.74
N HIS A 207 18.23 -0.86 -13.47
CA HIS A 207 19.34 -1.78 -13.20
C HIS A 207 20.69 -1.09 -13.34
N GLY A 208 21.57 -1.30 -12.38
CA GLY A 208 22.89 -0.67 -12.32
C GLY A 208 22.89 0.77 -11.79
N SER A 209 21.74 1.32 -11.42
CA SER A 209 21.62 2.64 -10.79
C SER A 209 21.65 2.58 -9.26
N ASP A 210 21.74 3.73 -8.62
CA ASP A 210 21.62 3.90 -7.17
C ASP A 210 20.17 4.05 -6.69
N VAL A 211 19.18 3.92 -7.60
CA VAL A 211 17.75 4.02 -7.26
C VAL A 211 17.34 2.83 -6.40
N PHE A 212 16.85 3.11 -5.20
CA PHE A 212 16.36 2.07 -4.28
C PHE A 212 15.02 1.49 -4.76
N LEU A 213 14.72 0.23 -4.48
CA LEU A 213 13.50 -0.44 -4.98
C LEU A 213 12.23 0.34 -4.64
N THR A 214 12.12 0.87 -3.43
CA THR A 214 10.98 1.66 -2.99
C THR A 214 10.79 2.91 -3.85
N ASP A 215 11.89 3.62 -4.20
CA ASP A 215 11.82 4.79 -5.08
C ASP A 215 11.47 4.39 -6.52
N ALA A 216 12.07 3.31 -7.04
CA ALA A 216 11.75 2.84 -8.40
C ALA A 216 10.25 2.55 -8.57
N LEU A 217 9.65 1.85 -7.61
CA LEU A 217 8.21 1.58 -7.60
C LEU A 217 7.38 2.87 -7.50
N THR A 218 7.82 3.83 -6.69
CA THR A 218 7.14 5.12 -6.53
C THR A 218 7.15 5.92 -7.83
N LEU A 219 8.31 6.03 -8.49
CA LEU A 219 8.45 6.70 -9.78
C LEU A 219 7.56 6.09 -10.86
N GLU A 220 7.46 4.75 -10.90
CA GLU A 220 6.56 4.08 -11.84
C GLU A 220 5.08 4.36 -11.52
N ALA A 221 4.70 4.39 -10.25
CA ALA A 221 3.35 4.73 -9.84
C ALA A 221 2.98 6.16 -10.26
N GLU A 222 3.88 7.11 -10.09
CA GLU A 222 3.70 8.51 -10.52
C GLU A 222 3.46 8.63 -12.02
N VAL A 223 4.25 7.90 -12.83
CA VAL A 223 4.08 7.86 -14.30
C VAL A 223 2.70 7.33 -14.68
N GLU A 224 2.21 6.28 -14.01
CA GLU A 224 0.90 5.71 -14.30
C GLU A 224 -0.26 6.61 -13.83
N MET A 225 -0.09 7.33 -12.71
CA MET A 225 -1.05 8.36 -12.28
C MET A 225 -1.15 9.49 -13.31
N GLU A 226 -0.02 9.99 -13.83
CA GLU A 226 -0.01 10.99 -14.90
C GLU A 226 -0.75 10.50 -16.16
N LYS A 227 -0.54 9.24 -16.57
CA LYS A 227 -1.23 8.65 -17.72
C LYS A 227 -2.74 8.63 -17.50
N ALA A 228 -3.20 8.20 -16.30
CA ALA A 228 -4.61 8.17 -15.97
C ALA A 228 -5.24 9.57 -16.04
N VAL A 229 -4.55 10.59 -15.51
CA VAL A 229 -5.00 11.99 -15.58
C VAL A 229 -5.07 12.48 -17.03
N LYS A 230 -4.06 12.20 -17.86
CA LYS A 230 -4.05 12.54 -19.30
C LYS A 230 -5.17 11.85 -20.07
N GLU A 231 -5.53 10.63 -19.69
CA GLU A 231 -6.65 9.88 -20.26
C GLU A 231 -8.02 10.36 -19.75
N GLY A 232 -8.06 11.24 -18.74
CA GLY A 232 -9.29 11.70 -18.10
C GLY A 232 -10.04 10.61 -17.33
N LYS A 233 -9.34 9.55 -16.90
CA LYS A 233 -9.92 8.42 -16.18
C LYS A 233 -9.65 8.53 -14.67
N PRO A 234 -10.60 8.16 -13.81
CA PRO A 234 -10.27 7.88 -12.42
C PRO A 234 -9.35 6.67 -12.36
N PHE A 235 -8.45 6.63 -11.36
CA PHE A 235 -7.59 5.48 -11.18
C PHE A 235 -7.78 4.83 -9.82
N TYR A 236 -7.52 3.54 -9.78
CA TYR A 236 -7.23 2.75 -8.60
C TYR A 236 -5.77 2.31 -8.65
N LEU A 237 -4.97 2.80 -7.73
CA LEU A 237 -3.57 2.40 -7.56
C LEU A 237 -3.45 1.46 -6.35
N ASN A 238 -3.09 0.22 -6.61
CA ASN A 238 -2.61 -0.72 -5.59
C ASN A 238 -1.10 -0.56 -5.45
N MET A 239 -0.67 0.42 -4.63
CA MET A 239 0.73 0.64 -4.31
C MET A 239 1.15 -0.36 -3.24
N SER A 240 1.72 -1.46 -3.65
CA SER A 240 2.00 -2.62 -2.84
C SER A 240 3.50 -2.81 -2.68
N HIS A 241 4.09 -2.10 -1.72
CA HIS A 241 5.54 -2.15 -1.51
C HIS A 241 6.03 -3.54 -1.10
N TYR A 242 7.25 -3.87 -1.51
CA TYR A 242 8.03 -4.97 -0.92
C TYR A 242 8.61 -4.58 0.46
N ALA A 243 8.83 -3.28 0.70
CA ALA A 243 9.18 -2.75 1.99
C ALA A 243 8.02 -3.01 2.98
N VAL A 244 8.30 -3.45 4.19
CA VAL A 244 9.58 -3.52 4.90
C VAL A 244 10.08 -4.97 5.07
N HIS A 245 9.69 -5.87 4.15
CA HIS A 245 10.08 -7.28 4.17
C HIS A 245 11.59 -7.45 3.99
N GLN A 246 12.14 -8.56 4.52
CA GLN A 246 13.54 -8.92 4.23
C GLN A 246 13.78 -9.08 2.69
N PRO A 247 15.06 -8.95 2.21
CA PRO A 247 16.30 -8.76 2.99
C PRO A 247 16.37 -7.38 3.65
N PHE A 248 16.86 -7.34 4.91
CA PHE A 248 17.01 -6.06 5.60
C PHE A 248 18.26 -5.34 5.09
N GLU A 249 18.14 -4.75 3.92
CA GLU A 249 19.15 -3.94 3.26
C GLU A 249 18.91 -2.48 3.56
N ALA A 250 19.92 -1.82 4.15
CA ALA A 250 19.77 -0.43 4.58
C ALA A 250 19.71 0.53 3.40
N ASP A 251 18.72 1.41 3.41
CA ASP A 251 18.79 2.62 2.60
C ASP A 251 19.81 3.58 3.21
N LYS A 252 20.92 3.74 2.50
CA LYS A 252 22.08 4.53 2.98
C LYS A 252 21.72 5.99 3.28
N ARG A 253 20.66 6.52 2.66
CA ARG A 253 20.20 7.92 2.87
C ARG A 253 19.72 8.16 4.30
N TYR A 254 19.17 7.14 4.96
CA TYR A 254 18.58 7.27 6.29
C TYR A 254 19.40 6.62 7.39
N LEU A 255 20.43 5.84 7.06
CA LEU A 255 21.16 5.01 8.02
C LEU A 255 21.80 5.84 9.16
N ASP A 256 22.23 7.06 8.88
CA ASP A 256 22.86 7.93 9.89
C ASP A 256 21.95 8.27 11.07
N LYS A 257 20.63 8.25 10.88
CA LYS A 257 19.65 8.49 11.94
C LYS A 257 19.53 7.31 12.91
N TYR A 258 19.74 6.09 12.42
CA TYR A 258 19.48 4.85 13.16
C TYR A 258 20.73 4.12 13.63
N LYS A 259 21.89 4.40 13.04
CA LYS A 259 23.16 3.78 13.42
C LYS A 259 23.49 4.05 14.89
N ASN A 260 24.06 3.04 15.54
CA ASN A 260 24.43 3.07 16.95
C ASN A 260 23.25 3.19 17.93
N SER A 261 22.05 2.81 17.49
CA SER A 261 20.84 2.81 18.35
C SER A 261 20.87 1.77 19.48
N GLY A 262 21.81 0.83 19.44
CA GLY A 262 21.85 -0.32 20.33
C GLY A 262 20.88 -1.45 19.99
N LYS A 263 20.10 -1.31 18.90
CA LYS A 263 19.11 -2.31 18.46
C LYS A 263 19.69 -3.33 17.48
N GLY A 264 20.89 -3.10 16.97
CA GLY A 264 21.59 -3.96 16.02
C GLY A 264 21.36 -3.60 14.55
N HIS A 265 22.32 -3.98 13.71
CA HIS A 265 22.38 -3.55 12.30
C HIS A 265 21.15 -3.93 11.47
N MET A 266 20.55 -5.10 11.71
CA MET A 266 19.34 -5.50 10.97
C MET A 266 18.13 -4.63 11.36
N ALA A 267 17.98 -4.29 12.63
CA ALA A 267 16.93 -3.41 13.09
C ALA A 267 17.12 -1.97 12.56
N GLU A 268 18.37 -1.50 12.53
CA GLU A 268 18.72 -0.20 11.95
C GLU A 268 18.42 -0.17 10.45
N ALA A 269 18.75 -1.24 9.71
CA ALA A 269 18.40 -1.37 8.30
C ALA A 269 16.87 -1.41 8.08
N PHE A 270 16.15 -2.18 8.89
CA PHE A 270 14.68 -2.23 8.85
C PHE A 270 14.07 -0.82 9.05
N ALA A 271 14.58 -0.04 9.99
CA ALA A 271 14.09 1.32 10.23
C ALA A 271 14.30 2.24 9.02
N THR A 272 15.38 2.04 8.25
CA THR A 272 15.57 2.78 6.99
C THR A 272 14.59 2.37 5.90
N LEU A 273 14.15 1.09 5.87
CA LEU A 273 13.10 0.64 4.96
C LEU A 273 11.75 1.29 5.32
N VAL A 274 11.46 1.42 6.62
CA VAL A 274 10.26 2.11 7.12
C VAL A 274 10.27 3.58 6.69
N GLU A 275 11.39 4.28 6.86
CA GLU A 275 11.50 5.69 6.46
C GLU A 275 11.43 5.88 4.93
N GLY A 276 12.05 4.99 4.15
CA GLY A 276 11.95 5.00 2.68
C GLY A 276 10.53 4.77 2.18
N MET A 277 9.77 3.89 2.84
CA MET A 277 8.35 3.67 2.56
C MET A 277 7.52 4.91 2.91
N ASP A 278 7.77 5.55 4.04
CA ASP A 278 7.08 6.79 4.43
C ASP A 278 7.38 7.93 3.44
N LYS A 279 8.64 8.03 2.95
CA LYS A 279 8.98 8.97 1.88
C LYS A 279 8.13 8.70 0.63
N SER A 280 8.00 7.45 0.20
CA SER A 280 7.14 7.08 -0.93
C SER A 280 5.71 7.57 -0.77
N LEU A 281 5.12 7.44 0.43
CA LEU A 281 3.80 7.99 0.71
C LEU A 281 3.78 9.51 0.52
N GLY A 282 4.81 10.22 0.99
CA GLY A 282 4.97 11.66 0.81
C GLY A 282 5.06 12.05 -0.65
N ASP A 283 5.91 11.39 -1.43
CA ASP A 283 6.12 11.65 -2.87
C ASP A 283 4.79 11.49 -3.64
N LEU A 284 4.04 10.42 -3.38
CA LEU A 284 2.73 10.22 -4.01
C LEU A 284 1.72 11.32 -3.62
N MET A 285 1.70 11.75 -2.36
CA MET A 285 0.83 12.86 -1.93
C MET A 285 1.21 14.18 -2.61
N GLU A 286 2.49 14.47 -2.76
CA GLU A 286 3.00 15.64 -3.48
C GLU A 286 2.65 15.55 -4.96
N LYS A 287 2.82 14.39 -5.59
CA LYS A 287 2.44 14.16 -6.98
C LYS A 287 0.96 14.38 -7.24
N LEU A 288 0.10 13.99 -6.32
CA LEU A 288 -1.35 14.26 -6.41
C LEU A 288 -1.66 15.76 -6.35
N GLU A 289 -0.91 16.52 -5.56
CA GLU A 289 -1.03 18.00 -5.51
C GLU A 289 -0.55 18.65 -6.81
N GLU A 290 0.59 18.21 -7.36
CA GLU A 290 1.11 18.66 -8.66
C GLU A 290 0.12 18.42 -9.81
N LEU A 291 -0.55 17.26 -9.79
CA LEU A 291 -1.56 16.90 -10.79
C LEU A 291 -2.91 17.59 -10.57
N GLY A 292 -3.09 18.32 -9.46
CA GLY A 292 -4.34 19.01 -9.11
C GLY A 292 -5.52 18.08 -8.81
N ILE A 293 -5.24 16.89 -8.29
CA ILE A 293 -6.25 15.85 -8.00
C ILE A 293 -6.24 15.36 -6.54
N ALA A 294 -5.44 15.98 -5.68
CA ALA A 294 -5.29 15.55 -4.29
C ALA A 294 -6.61 15.58 -3.52
N GLU A 295 -7.44 16.60 -3.72
CA GLU A 295 -8.77 16.73 -3.08
C GLU A 295 -9.76 15.64 -3.55
N ASN A 296 -9.51 15.03 -4.71
CA ASN A 296 -10.33 13.97 -5.29
C ASN A 296 -9.76 12.57 -5.09
N THR A 297 -8.70 12.41 -4.30
CA THR A 297 -8.03 11.13 -4.11
C THR A 297 -8.14 10.65 -2.66
N LEU A 298 -8.70 9.46 -2.49
CA LEU A 298 -8.75 8.73 -1.23
C LEU A 298 -7.50 7.87 -1.08
N ILE A 299 -6.82 7.97 0.06
CA ILE A 299 -5.69 7.10 0.43
C ILE A 299 -6.12 6.19 1.58
N LEU A 300 -5.93 4.89 1.37
CA LEU A 300 -6.07 3.84 2.38
C LEU A 300 -4.69 3.24 2.61
N PHE A 301 -4.11 3.51 3.77
CA PHE A 301 -2.80 3.01 4.18
C PHE A 301 -2.97 1.82 5.12
N LEU A 302 -2.26 0.71 4.88
CA LEU A 302 -2.27 -0.44 5.79
C LEU A 302 -1.04 -1.34 5.65
N GLY A 303 -0.76 -2.12 6.72
CA GLY A 303 0.13 -3.29 6.67
C GLY A 303 -0.62 -4.55 6.20
N ASP A 304 0.09 -5.50 5.61
CA ASP A 304 -0.53 -6.77 5.16
C ASP A 304 -0.55 -7.86 6.23
N ASN A 305 0.31 -7.80 7.21
CA ASN A 305 0.34 -8.64 8.43
C ASN A 305 1.13 -7.95 9.53
N GLY A 306 1.13 -8.53 10.70
CA GLY A 306 1.89 -8.00 11.84
C GLY A 306 3.39 -7.89 11.56
N GLY A 307 4.09 -7.07 12.34
CA GLY A 307 5.49 -6.73 12.14
C GLY A 307 6.44 -7.91 12.22
N ASP A 308 7.54 -7.83 11.46
CA ASP A 308 8.66 -8.78 11.49
C ASP A 308 10.00 -8.06 11.74
N ALA A 309 9.96 -6.88 12.35
CA ALA A 309 11.17 -6.10 12.65
C ALA A 309 12.16 -6.91 13.48
N PRO A 310 13.45 -6.93 13.12
CA PRO A 310 14.46 -7.76 13.80
C PRO A 310 14.96 -7.07 15.08
N LEU A 311 14.06 -6.74 16.01
CA LEU A 311 14.36 -6.00 17.23
C LEU A 311 14.88 -6.88 18.37
N GLY A 312 14.80 -8.19 18.25
CA GLY A 312 15.08 -9.11 19.37
C GLY A 312 14.00 -9.04 20.44
N GLY A 313 14.22 -9.73 21.55
CA GLY A 313 13.32 -9.78 22.68
C GLY A 313 12.80 -11.19 22.97
N ALA A 314 11.89 -11.32 23.94
CA ALA A 314 11.26 -12.60 24.25
C ALA A 314 10.45 -13.09 23.04
N ALA A 315 10.53 -14.39 22.74
CA ALA A 315 9.90 -15.01 21.56
C ALA A 315 8.40 -14.73 21.47
N ASP A 316 7.71 -14.52 22.59
CA ASP A 316 6.27 -14.25 22.63
C ASP A 316 5.88 -12.81 22.25
N TYR A 317 6.81 -11.86 22.30
CA TYR A 317 6.52 -10.45 22.05
C TYR A 317 7.28 -9.89 20.85
N GLY A 318 8.53 -10.30 20.66
CA GLY A 318 9.33 -9.94 19.48
C GLY A 318 9.25 -8.46 19.12
N SER A 319 9.12 -8.19 17.85
CA SER A 319 9.03 -6.85 17.26
C SER A 319 7.74 -6.10 17.54
N SER A 320 6.70 -6.77 17.99
CA SER A 320 5.37 -6.19 18.15
C SER A 320 5.04 -5.78 19.59
N ALA A 321 6.02 -5.86 20.52
CA ALA A 321 5.80 -5.46 21.91
C ALA A 321 5.19 -4.06 22.03
N PRO A 322 4.18 -3.85 22.89
CA PRO A 322 3.68 -4.74 23.94
C PRO A 322 2.68 -5.80 23.48
N LEU A 323 2.36 -5.90 22.19
CA LEU A 323 1.47 -6.92 21.66
C LEU A 323 2.20 -8.27 21.63
N ARG A 324 1.49 -9.33 21.99
CA ARG A 324 2.02 -10.69 21.93
C ARG A 324 2.16 -11.17 20.49
N GLY A 325 3.21 -11.91 20.19
CA GLY A 325 3.46 -12.50 18.89
C GLY A 325 4.06 -11.53 17.89
N LYS A 326 4.22 -12.01 16.66
CA LYS A 326 4.69 -11.28 15.48
C LYS A 326 4.14 -11.96 14.24
N LYS A 327 4.51 -11.51 13.05
CA LYS A 327 4.22 -12.16 11.76
C LYS A 327 4.21 -13.70 11.89
N GLY A 328 3.20 -14.34 11.33
CA GLY A 328 3.01 -15.79 11.35
C GLY A 328 2.34 -16.34 12.61
N SER A 329 2.03 -15.50 13.61
CA SER A 329 1.25 -15.90 14.79
C SER A 329 -0.19 -15.39 14.73
N GLU A 330 -1.10 -16.08 15.44
CA GLU A 330 -2.51 -15.70 15.58
C GLU A 330 -2.74 -14.66 16.69
N TYR A 331 -1.69 -14.22 17.38
CA TYR A 331 -1.76 -13.22 18.43
C TYR A 331 -1.82 -11.80 17.83
N GLU A 332 -2.20 -10.83 18.66
CA GLU A 332 -2.33 -9.41 18.28
C GLU A 332 -1.14 -8.89 17.49
N GLY A 333 0.08 -9.24 17.88
CA GLY A 333 1.30 -8.81 17.18
C GLY A 333 1.46 -9.42 15.77
N GLY A 334 0.76 -10.52 15.47
CA GLY A 334 0.81 -11.17 14.15
C GLY A 334 -0.29 -10.72 13.19
N VAL A 335 -1.43 -10.27 13.71
CA VAL A 335 -2.63 -9.99 12.90
C VAL A 335 -3.11 -8.55 12.94
N ARG A 336 -2.68 -7.75 13.93
CA ARG A 336 -3.04 -6.34 14.05
C ARG A 336 -2.09 -5.46 13.26
N VAL A 337 -2.65 -4.66 12.37
CA VAL A 337 -1.90 -3.84 11.40
C VAL A 337 -2.28 -2.36 11.51
N PRO A 338 -1.39 -1.43 11.14
CA PRO A 338 -1.75 -0.03 11.01
C PRO A 338 -2.79 0.13 9.90
N PHE A 339 -3.81 0.96 10.13
CA PHE A 339 -4.75 1.37 9.10
C PHE A 339 -5.10 2.85 9.27
N ILE A 340 -4.94 3.60 8.18
CA ILE A 340 -5.30 5.02 8.09
C ILE A 340 -6.14 5.21 6.83
N ALA A 341 -7.25 5.92 6.95
CA ALA A 341 -8.04 6.38 5.81
C ALA A 341 -8.09 7.91 5.79
N SER A 342 -7.74 8.51 4.67
CA SER A 342 -7.74 9.97 4.52
C SER A 342 -7.92 10.38 3.07
N TRP A 343 -8.52 11.54 2.84
CA TRP A 343 -8.35 12.25 1.59
C TRP A 343 -6.91 12.79 1.52
N ALA A 344 -6.29 12.74 0.34
CA ALA A 344 -4.90 13.16 0.18
C ALA A 344 -4.72 14.67 0.49
N LYS A 345 -5.77 15.47 0.26
CA LYS A 345 -5.85 16.84 0.69
C LYS A 345 -7.28 17.19 1.04
N LEU A 346 -7.47 17.90 2.15
CA LEU A 346 -8.80 18.27 2.63
C LEU A 346 -9.37 19.47 1.87
N ASP A 347 -10.62 19.33 1.43
CA ASP A 347 -11.42 20.40 0.86
C ASP A 347 -12.90 20.26 1.25
N SER A 348 -13.37 21.12 2.12
CA SER A 348 -14.75 21.12 2.60
C SER A 348 -15.80 21.40 1.51
N LYS A 349 -15.38 21.89 0.34
CA LYS A 349 -16.25 22.14 -0.82
C LYS A 349 -16.31 20.94 -1.78
N ASN A 350 -15.36 20.00 -1.69
CA ASN A 350 -15.27 18.86 -2.58
C ASN A 350 -16.50 17.95 -2.45
N LYS A 351 -17.09 17.58 -3.60
CA LYS A 351 -18.32 16.76 -3.66
C LYS A 351 -18.14 15.36 -3.09
N PHE A 352 -16.94 14.77 -3.28
CA PHE A 352 -16.66 13.41 -2.80
C PHE A 352 -16.43 13.39 -1.30
N GLN A 353 -15.71 14.40 -0.76
CA GLN A 353 -15.48 14.53 0.68
C GLN A 353 -16.77 14.82 1.45
N LYS A 354 -17.71 15.55 0.84
CA LYS A 354 -19.07 15.72 1.39
C LYS A 354 -19.88 14.43 1.37
N LYS A 355 -19.74 13.63 0.31
CA LYS A 355 -20.47 12.36 0.15
C LYS A 355 -19.90 11.25 1.03
N TYR A 356 -18.59 11.24 1.21
CA TYR A 356 -17.84 10.24 1.98
C TYR A 356 -16.97 10.97 3.02
N PRO A 357 -17.58 11.55 4.07
CA PRO A 357 -16.85 12.29 5.07
C PRO A 357 -15.94 11.37 5.89
N ILE A 358 -14.71 11.84 6.11
CA ILE A 358 -13.73 11.19 6.98
C ILE A 358 -13.41 12.17 8.11
N ALA A 359 -13.49 11.69 9.36
CA ALA A 359 -13.17 12.51 10.52
C ALA A 359 -11.65 12.81 10.55
N GLN A 360 -11.30 14.07 10.84
CA GLN A 360 -9.92 14.52 10.89
C GLN A 360 -9.28 14.23 12.25
N ASN A 361 -8.01 13.84 12.24
CA ASN A 361 -7.21 13.52 13.43
C ASN A 361 -7.97 12.64 14.42
N ALA A 362 -8.76 11.71 13.91
CA ALA A 362 -9.63 10.86 14.70
C ALA A 362 -9.03 9.47 14.92
N VAL A 363 -9.42 8.85 16.04
CA VAL A 363 -9.13 7.45 16.33
C VAL A 363 -10.43 6.67 16.32
N GLN A 364 -10.52 5.68 15.45
CA GLN A 364 -11.64 4.75 15.43
C GLN A 364 -11.34 3.58 16.39
N LEU A 365 -12.22 3.41 17.37
CA LEU A 365 -12.12 2.34 18.36
C LEU A 365 -12.86 1.06 17.91
N GLN A 366 -13.78 1.18 16.95
CA GLN A 366 -14.46 0.02 16.39
C GLN A 366 -13.45 -0.82 15.59
N GLN A 367 -13.55 -2.13 15.74
CA GLN A 367 -12.74 -3.09 15.03
C GLN A 367 -13.04 -3.06 13.52
N GLY A 368 -11.98 -3.06 12.71
CA GLY A 368 -12.04 -3.24 11.26
C GLY A 368 -11.13 -4.36 10.80
N THR A 369 -11.30 -4.81 9.58
CA THR A 369 -10.51 -5.89 8.97
C THR A 369 -10.19 -5.61 7.51
N VAL A 370 -9.19 -6.27 6.97
CA VAL A 370 -8.85 -6.19 5.52
C VAL A 370 -10.01 -6.63 4.62
N MET A 371 -10.95 -7.44 5.11
CA MET A 371 -12.14 -7.88 4.36
C MET A 371 -13.12 -6.74 4.11
N ASP A 372 -13.13 -5.71 4.98
CA ASP A 372 -14.03 -4.57 4.86
C ASP A 372 -13.67 -3.65 3.68
N LEU A 373 -12.46 -3.81 3.12
CA LEU A 373 -12.02 -3.02 1.96
C LEU A 373 -12.84 -3.35 0.70
N TYR A 374 -13.16 -4.61 0.46
CA TYR A 374 -13.96 -5.02 -0.72
C TYR A 374 -15.34 -4.34 -0.78
N PRO A 375 -16.21 -4.43 0.24
CA PRO A 375 -17.49 -3.74 0.23
C PRO A 375 -17.32 -2.22 0.22
N THR A 376 -16.34 -1.66 0.94
CA THR A 376 -16.09 -0.21 0.98
C THR A 376 -15.75 0.33 -0.41
N LEU A 377 -14.80 -0.28 -1.12
CA LEU A 377 -14.39 0.14 -2.46
C LEU A 377 -15.50 -0.10 -3.50
N SER A 378 -16.25 -1.19 -3.35
CA SER A 378 -17.41 -1.47 -4.20
C SER A 378 -18.51 -0.42 -4.06
N CYS A 379 -18.74 0.11 -2.86
CA CYS A 379 -19.70 1.21 -2.62
C CYS A 379 -19.22 2.54 -3.25
N ILE A 380 -17.94 2.86 -3.16
CA ILE A 380 -17.37 4.08 -3.77
C ILE A 380 -17.52 4.03 -5.31
N ARG A 381 -17.37 2.86 -5.92
CA ARG A 381 -17.58 2.62 -7.35
C ARG A 381 -18.99 2.98 -7.82
N SER A 382 -19.94 2.50 -7.05
CA SER A 382 -21.32 2.55 -7.43
C SER A 382 -21.89 3.89 -7.08
N SER A 383 -22.01 4.94 -7.57
CA SER A 383 -22.76 6.17 -7.19
C SER A 383 -24.12 5.89 -6.48
N ILE A 384 -24.38 4.64 -6.11
CA ILE A 384 -25.54 4.16 -5.38
C ILE A 384 -25.51 4.73 -3.96
N ARG A 385 -26.64 5.22 -3.51
CA ARG A 385 -26.84 5.94 -2.25
C ARG A 385 -26.07 5.31 -1.09
N ALA A 386 -25.24 6.10 -0.45
CA ALA A 386 -24.40 5.76 0.71
C ALA A 386 -25.18 5.34 1.99
N ALA A 387 -26.40 4.85 1.86
CA ALA A 387 -27.24 4.43 3.00
C ALA A 387 -26.76 3.10 3.66
N GLU A 388 -25.86 2.36 3.03
CA GLU A 388 -25.40 1.05 3.52
C GLU A 388 -23.87 0.90 3.55
N ALA A 389 -23.10 1.94 3.20
CA ALA A 389 -21.67 1.91 3.41
C ALA A 389 -21.38 1.90 4.90
N VAL A 390 -20.52 1.01 5.36
CA VAL A 390 -19.92 1.09 6.69
C VAL A 390 -19.24 2.45 6.78
N VAL A 391 -19.93 3.37 7.43
CA VAL A 391 -19.52 4.76 7.49
C VAL A 391 -18.24 4.81 8.31
N LEU A 392 -17.14 5.25 7.69
CA LEU A 392 -15.90 5.65 8.37
C LEU A 392 -16.14 6.88 9.27
N THR A 393 -17.29 6.94 9.94
CA THR A 393 -17.64 8.00 10.87
C THR A 393 -17.40 7.52 12.29
N ALA A 394 -16.50 8.20 12.98
CA ALA A 394 -16.45 8.15 14.44
C ALA A 394 -17.81 8.70 14.96
N ARG A 395 -18.59 7.89 15.65
CA ARG A 395 -19.58 8.32 16.62
C ARG A 395 -19.03 8.16 17.99
#